data_3c25435b1567a35dc2264a806f19cafb
#
_entry.id   3c25435b1567a35dc2264a806f19cafb
#
_cell.length_a   1.000
_cell.length_b   1.000
_cell.length_c   1.000
_cell.angle_alpha   90.00
_cell.angle_beta   90.00
_cell.angle_gamma   90.00
#
_symmetry.space_group_name_H-M   'P 1'
#
loop_
_entity.id
_entity.type
_entity.pdbx_description
1 polymer ?
#
loop_
_entity_poly.entity_id
_entity_poly.type
_entity_poly.pdbx_seq_one_letter_code
_entity_poly.pdbx_strand_id
1 'polypeptide(L)'
;DTGSTSTGGAGSSGTQGLDSGPLETTSTGGLPGTSGGSSGAASTSGEPAAVCGDGVVEGDEECDDPGDTRCFECVRDRLVFVTSEDVQGDFWTWSPQNLDYLCNHLAAVAGLITDNKFRFKTWISTSEESAAERVFHSRGRYVLRNGLVFAESWDALMAQQILNPLNVDENSQTRNTAVFTDTRPDGTAMPGSHCDDWQSDSFDTLVYWGLSAATDANWTLYVGDATNPVSCDIASALYCFESP
;
A
#
# COMPACT_ATOMS: atom_id res chain seq x y z
N ASP A 1 -23.35 -38.76 38.01
CA ASP A 1 -23.87 -38.24 39.28
C ASP A 1 -23.37 -36.80 39.50
N THR A 2 -24.39 -35.99 39.67
CA THR A 2 -24.47 -34.71 40.36
C THR A 2 -23.61 -33.57 39.77
N GLY A 3 -24.09 -32.52 39.20
CA GLY A 3 -25.25 -31.72 39.57
C GLY A 3 -24.86 -30.51 40.39
N SER A 4 -25.10 -29.32 39.88
CA SER A 4 -25.61 -28.14 40.58
C SER A 4 -25.15 -26.85 39.91
N THR A 5 -26.00 -26.16 39.17
CA THR A 5 -26.88 -25.01 39.51
C THR A 5 -26.23 -23.97 40.44
N SER A 6 -26.15 -22.70 40.05
CA SER A 6 -27.17 -21.68 40.16
C SER A 6 -26.56 -20.33 40.44
N THR A 7 -27.02 -19.32 39.97
CA THR A 7 -27.78 -18.08 40.14
C THR A 7 -26.87 -16.89 39.97
N GLY A 8 -27.12 -15.86 39.18
CA GLY A 8 -28.27 -14.98 39.18
C GLY A 8 -27.94 -13.67 39.89
N GLY A 9 -27.88 -12.55 39.17
CA GLY A 9 -27.66 -11.24 39.77
C GLY A 9 -27.93 -10.14 38.74
N ALA A 10 -29.16 -9.69 38.75
CA ALA A 10 -29.65 -8.50 38.00
C ALA A 10 -29.49 -7.23 38.83
N GLY A 11 -29.49 -6.10 38.14
CA GLY A 11 -29.69 -4.76 38.71
C GLY A 11 -28.52 -3.81 38.34
N SER A 12 -28.71 -2.63 37.91
CA SER A 12 -29.80 -1.69 37.99
C SER A 12 -29.55 -0.56 36.99
N SER A 13 -30.64 -0.09 36.43
CA SER A 13 -30.83 1.12 35.63
C SER A 13 -30.45 2.41 36.42
N GLY A 14 -29.87 3.37 35.69
CA GLY A 14 -29.71 4.77 36.14
C GLY A 14 -29.82 5.70 34.95
N THR A 15 -31.06 6.13 34.67
CA THR A 15 -31.39 7.28 33.84
C THR A 15 -31.26 8.57 34.68
N GLN A 16 -30.81 9.66 34.10
CA GLN A 16 -31.10 11.08 34.27
C GLN A 16 -29.94 11.90 33.73
N GLY A 17 -30.04 13.00 33.04
CA GLY A 17 -31.16 13.89 32.80
C GLY A 17 -30.68 14.96 31.81
N LEU A 18 -31.60 15.40 31.03
CA LEU A 18 -31.55 16.52 30.10
C LEU A 18 -31.36 17.81 30.88
N ASP A 19 -30.47 18.69 30.43
CA ASP A 19 -30.63 20.11 30.75
C ASP A 19 -30.42 20.96 29.50
N SER A 20 -31.49 21.68 29.19
CA SER A 20 -31.63 22.62 28.08
C SER A 20 -31.58 24.03 28.72
N GLY A 21 -30.78 24.92 28.17
CA GLY A 21 -30.85 26.33 28.55
C GLY A 21 -30.14 27.22 27.55
N PRO A 22 -30.54 28.47 27.36
CA PRO A 22 -30.95 28.95 26.03
C PRO A 22 -29.99 29.99 25.41
N LEU A 23 -30.37 30.29 24.13
CA LEU A 23 -29.85 31.38 23.30
C LEU A 23 -29.85 32.75 24.01
N GLU A 24 -28.82 33.53 23.77
CA GLU A 24 -28.95 34.99 23.72
C GLU A 24 -28.21 35.57 22.52
N THR A 25 -28.99 36.23 21.69
CA THR A 25 -28.62 37.17 20.63
C THR A 25 -28.45 38.58 21.18
N THR A 26 -27.44 39.32 20.71
CA THR A 26 -27.47 40.78 20.51
C THR A 26 -26.20 41.15 19.73
N SER A 27 -26.22 41.59 18.56
CA SER A 27 -26.61 42.79 17.79
C SER A 27 -25.78 44.05 18.10
N THR A 28 -25.37 44.64 16.99
CA THR A 28 -24.99 46.02 16.66
C THR A 28 -23.54 46.48 16.86
N GLY A 29 -22.83 46.82 15.76
CA GLY A 29 -22.81 48.09 15.14
C GLY A 29 -21.42 48.64 15.01
N GLY A 30 -21.04 49.14 13.86
CA GLY A 30 -19.97 50.14 13.73
C GLY A 30 -19.00 49.98 12.55
N LEU A 31 -19.29 50.52 11.39
CA LEU A 31 -18.34 51.03 10.41
C LEU A 31 -18.14 52.54 10.64
N PRO A 32 -17.15 53.27 10.06
CA PRO A 32 -16.07 52.92 9.09
C PRO A 32 -14.71 53.53 9.50
N GLY A 33 -13.63 53.06 8.85
CA GLY A 33 -12.31 53.71 8.93
C GLY A 33 -11.48 53.44 7.69
N THR A 34 -11.26 54.43 6.96
CA THR A 34 -10.63 54.66 5.66
C THR A 34 -9.15 54.25 5.58
N SER A 35 -8.80 53.77 4.36
CA SER A 35 -7.60 54.08 3.57
C SER A 35 -6.21 53.73 4.14
N GLY A 36 -5.55 52.86 3.43
CA GLY A 36 -4.11 52.65 3.38
C GLY A 36 -3.74 51.78 2.21
N GLY A 37 -3.64 52.39 1.03
CA GLY A 37 -3.14 51.69 -0.15
C GLY A 37 -1.68 51.32 0.04
N SER A 38 -1.38 50.04 -0.04
CA SER A 38 -0.05 49.53 -0.33
C SER A 38 -0.20 48.65 -1.57
N SER A 39 0.17 49.21 -2.68
CA SER A 39 0.31 48.52 -3.97
C SER A 39 1.47 47.56 -3.85
N GLY A 40 1.22 46.42 -3.25
CA GLY A 40 2.04 45.21 -3.43
C GLY A 40 1.72 44.69 -4.83
N ALA A 41 2.60 44.95 -5.80
CA ALA A 41 2.57 44.24 -7.05
C ALA A 41 2.71 42.77 -6.75
N ALA A 42 1.60 42.04 -6.74
CA ALA A 42 1.60 40.59 -6.89
C ALA A 42 2.16 40.36 -8.31
N SER A 43 3.41 39.90 -8.35
CA SER A 43 3.93 39.26 -9.56
C SER A 43 3.14 37.96 -9.71
N THR A 44 2.02 38.08 -10.42
CA THR A 44 1.40 36.93 -11.06
C THR A 44 2.27 36.58 -12.24
N SER A 45 3.34 35.86 -12.05
CA SER A 45 3.88 34.97 -13.07
C SER A 45 2.81 33.91 -13.25
N GLY A 46 1.83 34.23 -14.08
CA GLY A 46 0.83 33.27 -14.53
C GLY A 46 1.50 32.32 -15.51
N GLU A 47 2.19 31.34 -14.96
CA GLU A 47 2.43 30.12 -15.69
C GLU A 47 1.05 29.53 -15.99
N PRO A 48 0.74 29.21 -17.26
CA PRO A 48 -0.55 28.60 -17.58
C PRO A 48 -0.73 27.37 -16.67
N ALA A 49 -1.92 27.20 -16.13
CA ALA A 49 -2.22 25.99 -15.35
C ALA A 49 -2.02 24.78 -16.26
N ALA A 50 -1.34 23.75 -15.74
CA ALA A 50 -1.16 22.48 -16.45
C ALA A 50 -2.51 21.96 -16.95
N VAL A 51 -2.57 21.51 -18.20
CA VAL A 51 -3.80 21.06 -18.86
C VAL A 51 -3.66 19.60 -19.24
N CYS A 52 -4.23 18.73 -18.43
CA CYS A 52 -4.21 17.30 -18.65
C CYS A 52 -4.82 16.92 -20.01
N GLY A 53 -4.05 16.22 -20.87
CA GLY A 53 -4.49 15.69 -22.15
C GLY A 53 -4.16 16.59 -23.36
N ASP A 54 -3.29 17.58 -23.22
CA ASP A 54 -2.86 18.44 -24.32
C ASP A 54 -1.59 17.95 -25.04
N GLY A 55 -0.97 16.88 -24.55
CA GLY A 55 0.22 16.25 -25.11
C GLY A 55 1.54 16.81 -24.57
N VAL A 56 1.49 17.67 -23.54
CA VAL A 56 2.68 18.29 -22.94
C VAL A 56 2.69 18.03 -21.43
N VAL A 57 3.64 17.22 -20.96
CA VAL A 57 3.82 16.99 -19.51
C VAL A 57 4.34 18.26 -18.85
N GLU A 58 3.53 18.91 -18.03
CA GLU A 58 3.87 20.15 -17.33
C GLU A 58 3.34 20.17 -15.89
N GLY A 59 3.89 21.08 -15.07
CA GLY A 59 3.51 21.18 -13.65
C GLY A 59 3.74 19.89 -12.87
N ASP A 60 2.68 19.36 -12.26
CA ASP A 60 2.70 18.14 -11.44
C ASP A 60 2.31 16.87 -12.22
N GLU A 61 2.22 16.93 -13.52
CA GLU A 61 1.86 15.79 -14.35
C GLU A 61 3.00 14.76 -14.43
N GLU A 62 2.65 13.48 -14.37
CA GLU A 62 3.58 12.37 -14.58
C GLU A 62 3.50 11.81 -16.01
N CYS A 63 2.42 12.12 -16.72
CA CYS A 63 2.14 11.71 -18.07
C CYS A 63 1.07 12.62 -18.65
N ASP A 64 1.01 12.75 -20.00
CA ASP A 64 -0.02 13.54 -20.68
C ASP A 64 -0.37 13.01 -22.08
N ASP A 65 0.04 11.77 -22.40
CA ASP A 65 -0.28 11.14 -23.67
C ASP A 65 -1.67 10.48 -23.62
N PRO A 66 -2.66 10.97 -24.40
CA PRO A 66 -3.99 10.37 -24.49
C PRO A 66 -3.98 8.90 -24.99
N GLY A 67 -2.88 8.47 -25.61
CA GLY A 67 -2.68 7.09 -26.04
C GLY A 67 -2.04 6.19 -24.99
N ASP A 68 -1.51 6.73 -23.91
CA ASP A 68 -0.92 5.94 -22.82
C ASP A 68 -2.03 5.41 -21.88
N THR A 69 -2.34 4.13 -21.99
CA THR A 69 -3.38 3.47 -21.19
C THR A 69 -3.08 3.42 -19.70
N ARG A 70 -1.85 3.75 -19.30
CA ARG A 70 -1.41 3.85 -17.89
C ARG A 70 -1.30 5.30 -17.41
N CYS A 71 -1.79 6.26 -18.20
CA CYS A 71 -1.93 7.65 -17.82
C CYS A 71 -3.39 7.91 -17.42
N PHE A 72 -3.65 8.11 -16.15
CA PHE A 72 -4.99 8.40 -15.65
C PHE A 72 -4.97 9.71 -14.88
N GLU A 73 -5.78 10.68 -15.32
CA GLU A 73 -5.80 12.04 -14.74
C GLU A 73 -4.40 12.67 -14.64
N CYS A 74 -3.58 12.45 -15.68
CA CYS A 74 -2.18 12.91 -15.78
C CYS A 74 -1.24 12.42 -14.67
N VAL A 75 -1.63 11.36 -14.00
CA VAL A 75 -0.79 10.61 -13.07
C VAL A 75 -0.57 9.20 -13.62
N ARG A 76 0.65 8.71 -13.50
CA ARG A 76 1.01 7.39 -14.04
C ARG A 76 0.55 6.26 -13.12
N ASP A 77 -0.20 5.33 -13.67
CA ASP A 77 -0.48 4.05 -13.04
C ASP A 77 0.81 3.24 -12.82
N ARG A 78 0.93 2.60 -11.67
CA ARG A 78 2.05 1.72 -11.30
C ARG A 78 1.63 0.28 -11.36
N LEU A 79 2.39 -0.53 -12.10
CA LEU A 79 2.12 -1.97 -12.17
C LEU A 79 2.46 -2.65 -10.85
N VAL A 80 1.60 -3.60 -10.46
CA VAL A 80 1.86 -4.52 -9.36
C VAL A 80 1.52 -5.94 -9.79
N PHE A 81 2.28 -6.91 -9.30
CA PHE A 81 2.03 -8.33 -9.58
C PHE A 81 2.53 -9.21 -8.44
N VAL A 82 2.01 -10.43 -8.36
CA VAL A 82 2.57 -11.52 -7.56
C VAL A 82 3.53 -12.33 -8.43
N THR A 83 4.68 -12.76 -7.92
CA THR A 83 5.64 -13.54 -8.72
C THR A 83 5.06 -14.89 -9.15
N SER A 84 5.36 -15.33 -10.40
CA SER A 84 5.04 -16.68 -10.88
C SER A 84 5.93 -17.75 -10.26
N GLU A 85 7.06 -17.37 -9.71
CA GLU A 85 8.03 -18.22 -9.02
C GLU A 85 7.94 -18.06 -7.50
N ASP A 86 8.22 -19.16 -6.79
CA ASP A 86 8.34 -19.18 -5.33
C ASP A 86 9.80 -19.13 -4.91
N VAL A 87 10.08 -18.51 -3.77
CA VAL A 87 11.41 -18.42 -3.15
C VAL A 87 11.34 -18.88 -1.71
N GLN A 88 12.45 -19.40 -1.19
CA GLN A 88 12.67 -19.62 0.23
C GLN A 88 13.23 -18.36 0.89
N GLY A 89 13.33 -18.34 2.20
CA GLY A 89 13.77 -17.17 2.96
C GLY A 89 15.22 -16.73 2.73
N ASP A 90 16.02 -17.48 1.98
CA ASP A 90 17.41 -17.18 1.63
C ASP A 90 17.59 -16.50 0.25
N PHE A 91 16.50 -16.02 -0.35
CA PHE A 91 16.55 -15.51 -1.75
C PHE A 91 17.48 -14.31 -1.95
N TRP A 92 17.87 -13.59 -0.89
CA TRP A 92 18.93 -12.58 -0.99
C TRP A 92 20.27 -13.20 -1.39
N THR A 93 20.53 -14.45 -1.03
CA THR A 93 21.79 -15.13 -1.40
C THR A 93 21.97 -15.27 -2.91
N TRP A 94 20.87 -15.24 -3.69
CA TRP A 94 20.90 -15.29 -5.16
C TRP A 94 21.43 -13.99 -5.77
N SER A 95 21.20 -12.85 -5.10
CA SER A 95 21.75 -11.55 -5.46
C SER A 95 21.95 -10.71 -4.19
N PRO A 96 23.10 -10.88 -3.48
CA PRO A 96 23.33 -10.31 -2.15
C PRO A 96 23.26 -8.79 -2.07
N GLN A 97 23.00 -8.10 -3.15
CA GLN A 97 22.92 -6.65 -3.21
C GLN A 97 21.53 -6.16 -3.58
N ASN A 98 20.56 -7.06 -3.80
CA ASN A 98 19.29 -6.63 -4.33
C ASN A 98 18.13 -7.59 -4.03
N LEU A 99 17.40 -7.29 -2.96
CA LEU A 99 16.13 -7.97 -2.60
C LEU A 99 15.06 -7.87 -3.71
N ASP A 100 15.24 -6.95 -4.64
CA ASP A 100 14.31 -6.68 -5.74
C ASP A 100 14.66 -7.45 -7.01
N TYR A 101 15.71 -8.30 -6.98
CA TYR A 101 16.22 -8.98 -8.16
C TYR A 101 15.16 -9.84 -8.85
N LEU A 102 14.44 -10.68 -8.10
CA LEU A 102 13.43 -11.57 -8.68
C LEU A 102 12.31 -10.78 -9.37
N CYS A 103 11.78 -9.74 -8.71
CA CYS A 103 10.77 -8.87 -9.31
C CYS A 103 11.20 -8.28 -10.65
N ASN A 104 12.43 -7.78 -10.72
CA ASN A 104 12.95 -7.17 -11.94
C ASN A 104 13.31 -8.20 -13.00
N HIS A 105 13.82 -9.38 -12.60
CA HIS A 105 14.10 -10.48 -13.52
C HIS A 105 12.82 -10.97 -14.20
N LEU A 106 11.78 -11.29 -13.43
CA LEU A 106 10.50 -11.74 -13.96
C LEU A 106 9.81 -10.66 -14.81
N ALA A 107 9.85 -9.40 -14.37
CA ALA A 107 9.33 -8.28 -15.15
C ALA A 107 10.05 -8.12 -16.49
N ALA A 108 11.38 -8.31 -16.54
CA ALA A 108 12.14 -8.26 -17.78
C ALA A 108 11.81 -9.43 -18.72
N VAL A 109 11.71 -10.65 -18.17
CA VAL A 109 11.33 -11.85 -18.95
C VAL A 109 9.92 -11.68 -19.53
N ALA A 110 8.98 -11.12 -18.78
CA ALA A 110 7.61 -10.83 -19.22
C ALA A 110 7.49 -9.59 -20.15
N GLY A 111 8.61 -8.90 -20.44
CA GLY A 111 8.63 -7.73 -21.32
C GLY A 111 8.05 -6.46 -20.68
N LEU A 112 7.95 -6.39 -19.35
CA LEU A 112 7.51 -5.20 -18.61
C LEU A 112 8.62 -4.15 -18.48
N ILE A 113 9.88 -4.57 -18.56
CA ILE A 113 11.08 -3.74 -18.55
C ILE A 113 11.79 -3.92 -19.88
N THR A 114 12.07 -2.81 -20.59
CA THR A 114 12.73 -2.84 -21.90
C THR A 114 14.09 -2.14 -21.93
N ASP A 115 14.42 -1.42 -20.85
CA ASP A 115 15.60 -0.54 -20.77
C ASP A 115 16.67 -1.00 -19.76
N ASN A 116 16.59 -2.24 -19.29
CA ASN A 116 17.50 -2.85 -18.29
C ASN A 116 17.61 -2.07 -16.96
N LYS A 117 16.63 -1.23 -16.64
CA LYS A 117 16.56 -0.55 -15.34
C LYS A 117 15.76 -1.39 -14.35
N PHE A 118 16.21 -1.38 -13.10
CA PHE A 118 15.44 -1.94 -12.01
C PHE A 118 14.29 -0.98 -11.69
N ARG A 119 13.07 -1.44 -11.94
CA ARG A 119 11.84 -0.65 -11.77
C ARG A 119 10.88 -1.22 -10.74
N PHE A 120 11.12 -2.44 -10.27
CA PHE A 120 10.23 -3.09 -9.32
C PHE A 120 10.91 -3.26 -7.98
N LYS A 121 10.16 -2.96 -6.93
CA LYS A 121 10.49 -3.17 -5.53
C LYS A 121 9.67 -4.30 -4.96
N THR A 122 10.29 -5.14 -4.17
CA THR A 122 9.61 -6.22 -3.45
C THR A 122 8.92 -5.66 -2.21
N TRP A 123 7.65 -6.01 -1.99
CA TRP A 123 6.90 -5.69 -0.79
C TRP A 123 7.26 -6.64 0.35
N ILE A 124 8.38 -6.36 0.99
CA ILE A 124 8.89 -7.08 2.16
C ILE A 124 9.51 -6.09 3.13
N SER A 125 9.55 -6.46 4.41
CA SER A 125 10.31 -5.73 5.42
C SER A 125 11.59 -6.46 5.78
N THR A 126 12.58 -5.71 6.23
CA THR A 126 13.84 -6.17 6.83
C THR A 126 13.97 -5.61 8.24
N SER A 127 15.05 -5.94 8.95
CA SER A 127 15.37 -5.33 10.23
C SER A 127 15.69 -3.83 10.14
N GLU A 128 16.08 -3.35 8.94
CA GLU A 128 16.53 -1.97 8.71
C GLU A 128 15.50 -1.11 7.98
N GLU A 129 14.67 -1.71 7.12
CA GLU A 129 13.75 -0.98 6.23
C GLU A 129 12.42 -1.71 6.11
N SER A 130 11.32 -1.01 6.34
CA SER A 130 9.97 -1.53 6.17
C SER A 130 9.54 -1.55 4.70
N ALA A 131 8.54 -2.36 4.36
CA ALA A 131 7.99 -2.38 3.00
C ALA A 131 7.49 -1.01 2.56
N ALA A 132 6.89 -0.23 3.48
CA ALA A 132 6.44 1.13 3.18
C ALA A 132 7.59 2.07 2.83
N GLU A 133 8.77 1.91 3.42
CA GLU A 133 9.94 2.73 3.10
C GLU A 133 10.59 2.31 1.79
N ARG A 134 10.45 1.03 1.40
CA ARG A 134 11.08 0.46 0.20
C ARG A 134 10.36 0.80 -1.09
N VAL A 135 9.02 0.79 -1.08
CA VAL A 135 8.23 0.96 -2.30
C VAL A 135 7.93 2.43 -2.58
N PHE A 136 7.70 2.75 -3.84
CA PHE A 136 7.35 4.11 -4.25
C PHE A 136 5.90 4.45 -3.86
N HIS A 137 5.72 5.59 -3.19
CA HIS A 137 4.41 6.11 -2.80
C HIS A 137 3.75 6.82 -3.98
N SER A 138 3.02 6.06 -4.80
CA SER A 138 2.36 6.60 -5.98
C SER A 138 1.13 7.44 -5.62
N ARG A 139 1.00 8.60 -6.29
CA ARG A 139 -0.27 9.36 -6.30
C ARG A 139 -1.30 8.69 -7.21
N GLY A 140 -0.82 7.99 -8.23
CA GLY A 140 -1.65 7.22 -9.16
C GLY A 140 -1.98 5.83 -8.65
N ARG A 141 -2.81 5.15 -9.44
CA ARG A 141 -3.32 3.82 -9.11
C ARG A 141 -2.22 2.77 -9.17
N TYR A 142 -2.36 1.77 -8.31
CA TYR A 142 -1.66 0.50 -8.46
C TYR A 142 -2.55 -0.44 -9.26
N VAL A 143 -2.07 -0.88 -10.42
CA VAL A 143 -2.83 -1.68 -11.38
C VAL A 143 -2.18 -3.04 -11.60
N LEU A 144 -3.01 -4.06 -11.73
CA LEU A 144 -2.58 -5.41 -12.05
C LEU A 144 -2.25 -5.52 -13.54
N ARG A 145 -1.49 -6.56 -13.90
CA ARG A 145 -1.13 -6.84 -15.29
C ARG A 145 -2.34 -7.01 -16.24
N ASN A 146 -3.50 -7.40 -15.72
CA ASN A 146 -4.76 -7.52 -16.46
C ASN A 146 -5.58 -6.22 -16.52
N GLY A 147 -5.07 -5.11 -15.99
CA GLY A 147 -5.69 -3.80 -15.99
C GLY A 147 -6.67 -3.53 -14.84
N LEU A 148 -6.91 -4.48 -13.94
CA LEU A 148 -7.72 -4.24 -12.75
C LEU A 148 -6.94 -3.37 -11.75
N VAL A 149 -7.64 -2.46 -11.08
CA VAL A 149 -7.07 -1.59 -10.06
C VAL A 149 -6.95 -2.37 -8.74
N PHE A 150 -5.75 -2.48 -8.20
CA PHE A 150 -5.49 -3.04 -6.87
C PHE A 150 -5.82 -2.02 -5.78
N ALA A 151 -5.27 -0.81 -5.89
CA ALA A 151 -5.55 0.32 -5.00
C ALA A 151 -5.47 1.64 -5.78
N GLU A 152 -6.29 2.63 -5.42
CA GLU A 152 -6.39 3.90 -6.14
C GLU A 152 -5.17 4.84 -5.94
N SER A 153 -4.43 4.66 -4.84
CA SER A 153 -3.24 5.42 -4.51
C SER A 153 -2.48 4.76 -3.36
N TRP A 154 -1.31 5.32 -3.01
CA TRP A 154 -0.60 4.94 -1.79
C TRP A 154 -1.46 5.11 -0.54
N ASP A 155 -2.16 6.23 -0.40
CA ASP A 155 -3.00 6.51 0.77
C ASP A 155 -4.16 5.50 0.87
N ALA A 156 -4.77 5.14 -0.26
CA ALA A 156 -5.81 4.12 -0.31
C ALA A 156 -5.25 2.73 0.09
N LEU A 157 -4.06 2.38 -0.38
CA LEU A 157 -3.37 1.15 -0.01
C LEU A 157 -3.10 1.09 1.51
N MET A 158 -2.57 2.15 2.09
CA MET A 158 -2.30 2.22 3.54
C MET A 158 -3.59 2.23 4.37
N ALA A 159 -4.68 2.75 3.84
CA ALA A 159 -6.02 2.67 4.42
C ALA A 159 -6.71 1.31 4.22
N GLN A 160 -6.02 0.32 3.63
CA GLN A 160 -6.54 -1.02 3.31
C GLN A 160 -7.78 -1.00 2.39
N GLN A 161 -7.86 0.00 1.51
CA GLN A 161 -8.91 0.12 0.49
C GLN A 161 -8.50 -0.67 -0.76
N ILE A 162 -8.49 -1.98 -0.63
CA ILE A 162 -8.10 -2.92 -1.70
C ILE A 162 -9.33 -3.21 -2.57
N LEU A 163 -9.26 -2.88 -3.85
CA LEU A 163 -10.38 -3.05 -4.79
C LEU A 163 -10.41 -4.43 -5.43
N ASN A 164 -9.25 -4.98 -5.75
CA ASN A 164 -9.11 -6.31 -6.33
C ASN A 164 -7.92 -7.04 -5.68
N PRO A 165 -7.95 -8.37 -5.58
CA PRO A 165 -6.86 -9.12 -4.99
C PRO A 165 -5.56 -9.00 -5.82
N LEU A 166 -4.41 -8.90 -5.16
CA LEU A 166 -3.09 -8.88 -5.82
C LEU A 166 -2.66 -10.31 -6.20
N ASN A 167 -3.42 -10.94 -7.09
CA ASN A 167 -3.27 -12.33 -7.46
C ASN A 167 -3.01 -12.57 -8.96
N VAL A 168 -2.54 -11.55 -9.67
CA VAL A 168 -2.16 -11.68 -11.09
C VAL A 168 -0.64 -11.60 -11.19
N ASP A 169 -0.02 -12.60 -11.82
CA ASP A 169 1.42 -12.65 -12.01
C ASP A 169 1.90 -11.78 -13.20
N GLU A 170 3.20 -11.69 -13.39
CA GLU A 170 3.82 -10.93 -14.48
C GLU A 170 3.43 -11.46 -15.88
N ASN A 171 2.92 -12.67 -15.98
CA ASN A 171 2.44 -13.29 -17.22
C ASN A 171 0.92 -13.16 -17.40
N SER A 172 0.26 -12.36 -16.56
CA SER A 172 -1.21 -12.17 -16.52
C SER A 172 -2.00 -13.44 -16.14
N GLN A 173 -1.38 -14.37 -15.43
CA GLN A 173 -2.06 -15.56 -14.91
C GLN A 173 -2.53 -15.31 -13.47
N THR A 174 -3.70 -15.85 -13.13
CA THR A 174 -4.20 -15.77 -11.76
C THR A 174 -3.47 -16.76 -10.87
N ARG A 175 -2.94 -16.28 -9.74
CA ARG A 175 -2.21 -17.07 -8.77
C ARG A 175 -2.67 -16.77 -7.34
N ASN A 176 -3.47 -17.67 -6.78
CA ASN A 176 -3.91 -17.61 -5.39
C ASN A 176 -2.91 -18.39 -4.54
N THR A 177 -2.05 -17.70 -3.80
CA THR A 177 -0.94 -18.31 -3.06
C THR A 177 -0.61 -17.54 -1.79
N ALA A 178 0.17 -18.16 -0.90
CA ALA A 178 0.86 -17.48 0.17
C ALA A 178 1.97 -16.58 -0.40
N VAL A 179 2.24 -15.47 0.25
CA VAL A 179 3.22 -14.48 -0.20
C VAL A 179 4.04 -14.02 1.01
N PHE A 180 5.34 -14.12 0.94
CA PHE A 180 6.22 -13.58 1.97
C PHE A 180 6.17 -12.06 1.98
N THR A 181 5.99 -11.49 3.16
CA THR A 181 5.90 -10.03 3.33
C THR A 181 6.64 -9.54 4.57
N ASP A 182 6.48 -10.24 5.67
CA ASP A 182 6.96 -9.85 7.00
C ASP A 182 6.56 -8.41 7.39
N THR A 183 5.40 -8.00 6.91
CA THR A 183 4.92 -6.61 6.91
C THR A 183 3.50 -6.52 7.46
N ARG A 184 3.27 -5.55 8.34
CA ARG A 184 1.94 -5.22 8.85
C ARG A 184 1.08 -4.51 7.81
N PRO A 185 -0.26 -4.44 8.01
CA PRO A 185 -1.15 -3.75 7.10
C PRO A 185 -0.82 -2.26 6.89
N ASP A 186 -0.20 -1.60 7.86
CA ASP A 186 0.27 -0.21 7.76
C ASP A 186 1.63 -0.07 7.05
N GLY A 187 2.17 -1.15 6.49
CA GLY A 187 3.43 -1.16 5.79
C GLY A 187 4.68 -1.23 6.68
N THR A 188 4.52 -1.24 8.02
CA THR A 188 5.65 -1.37 8.95
C THR A 188 6.10 -2.82 9.11
N ALA A 189 7.37 -3.02 9.52
CA ALA A 189 7.93 -4.35 9.71
C ALA A 189 7.25 -5.11 10.87
N MET A 190 7.07 -6.40 10.70
CA MET A 190 6.75 -7.31 11.82
C MET A 190 7.97 -7.42 12.75
N PRO A 191 7.79 -7.68 14.05
CA PRO A 191 8.91 -7.99 14.92
C PRO A 191 9.42 -9.40 14.64
N GLY A 192 10.71 -9.56 14.38
CA GLY A 192 11.27 -10.89 14.12
C GLY A 192 12.61 -10.84 13.44
N SER A 193 13.02 -12.00 12.93
CA SER A 193 14.30 -12.18 12.25
C SER A 193 14.22 -11.95 10.74
N HIS A 194 13.02 -11.83 10.16
CA HIS A 194 12.81 -11.68 8.72
C HIS A 194 13.64 -12.69 7.90
N CYS A 195 13.67 -13.97 8.31
CA CYS A 195 14.57 -14.98 7.75
C CYS A 195 16.05 -14.53 7.77
N ASP A 196 16.52 -13.93 8.89
CA ASP A 196 17.83 -13.29 9.00
C ASP A 196 18.05 -12.26 7.86
N ASP A 197 17.10 -11.35 7.71
CA ASP A 197 17.05 -10.38 6.61
C ASP A 197 17.11 -11.03 5.23
N TRP A 198 16.32 -12.10 5.04
CA TRP A 198 16.16 -12.85 3.80
C TRP A 198 17.45 -13.56 3.34
N GLN A 199 18.25 -13.98 4.33
CA GLN A 199 19.51 -14.71 4.11
C GLN A 199 19.47 -16.15 4.62
N SER A 200 18.32 -16.60 5.17
CA SER A 200 18.20 -17.91 5.80
C SER A 200 16.95 -18.65 5.30
N ASP A 201 17.16 -19.88 4.87
CA ASP A 201 16.15 -20.90 4.61
C ASP A 201 16.03 -21.90 5.77
N SER A 202 16.46 -21.52 6.98
CA SER A 202 16.43 -22.39 8.14
C SER A 202 15.00 -22.65 8.61
N PHE A 203 14.73 -23.89 8.98
CA PHE A 203 13.48 -24.28 9.65
C PHE A 203 13.28 -23.55 11.00
N ASP A 204 14.37 -23.14 11.65
CA ASP A 204 14.33 -22.48 12.96
C ASP A 204 14.07 -20.96 12.87
N THR A 205 14.17 -20.37 11.68
CA THR A 205 13.86 -18.96 11.44
C THR A 205 12.44 -18.83 10.91
N LEU A 206 11.76 -17.74 11.28
CA LEU A 206 10.34 -17.54 10.98
C LEU A 206 10.09 -16.25 10.18
N VAL A 207 9.03 -16.29 9.39
CA VAL A 207 8.59 -15.17 8.56
C VAL A 207 7.06 -15.08 8.55
N TYR A 208 6.53 -13.86 8.53
CA TYR A 208 5.11 -13.62 8.33
C TYR A 208 4.77 -13.51 6.85
N TRP A 209 3.58 -13.95 6.51
CA TRP A 209 3.09 -14.05 5.14
C TRP A 209 1.66 -13.51 5.00
N GLY A 210 1.29 -13.15 3.77
CA GLY A 210 -0.04 -12.75 3.37
C GLY A 210 -0.64 -13.67 2.31
N LEU A 211 -1.86 -13.36 1.88
CA LEU A 211 -2.62 -14.12 0.88
C LEU A 211 -2.88 -13.26 -0.36
N SER A 212 -2.41 -13.70 -1.51
CA SER A 212 -2.62 -12.98 -2.78
C SER A 212 -4.08 -12.85 -3.19
N ALA A 213 -4.96 -13.74 -2.70
CA ALA A 213 -6.40 -13.70 -2.97
C ALA A 213 -7.20 -12.76 -2.05
N ALA A 214 -6.56 -12.16 -1.03
CA ALA A 214 -7.25 -11.31 -0.07
C ALA A 214 -7.43 -9.87 -0.61
N THR A 215 -8.53 -9.23 -0.20
CA THR A 215 -8.83 -7.82 -0.46
C THR A 215 -8.99 -7.01 0.85
N ASP A 216 -8.46 -7.53 1.92
CA ASP A 216 -8.41 -6.92 3.26
C ASP A 216 -6.97 -7.01 3.80
N ALA A 217 -6.74 -6.66 5.05
CA ALA A 217 -5.41 -6.70 5.69
C ALA A 217 -4.66 -8.04 5.54
N ASN A 218 -5.37 -9.14 5.25
CA ASN A 218 -4.76 -10.44 5.04
C ASN A 218 -3.92 -10.52 3.74
N TRP A 219 -4.02 -9.57 2.83
CA TRP A 219 -3.17 -9.55 1.64
C TRP A 219 -1.68 -9.47 2.01
N THR A 220 -1.34 -8.75 3.08
CA THR A 220 0.04 -8.58 3.55
C THR A 220 0.35 -9.31 4.86
N LEU A 221 -0.65 -9.47 5.75
CA LEU A 221 -0.48 -10.19 7.01
C LEU A 221 -1.71 -11.08 7.27
N TYR A 222 -1.57 -12.37 6.98
CA TYR A 222 -2.64 -13.32 7.23
C TYR A 222 -2.74 -13.67 8.72
N VAL A 223 -3.89 -13.43 9.31
CA VAL A 223 -4.16 -13.70 10.72
C VAL A 223 -5.21 -14.80 10.94
N GLY A 224 -5.57 -15.53 9.88
CA GLY A 224 -6.68 -16.47 9.87
C GLY A 224 -6.39 -17.83 10.51
N ASP A 225 -5.14 -18.20 10.75
CA ASP A 225 -4.79 -19.44 11.42
C ASP A 225 -3.51 -19.31 12.28
N ALA A 226 -3.25 -20.36 13.08
CA ALA A 226 -2.09 -20.43 13.98
C ALA A 226 -0.75 -20.75 13.27
N THR A 227 -0.75 -20.85 11.94
CA THR A 227 0.46 -21.18 11.15
C THR A 227 1.22 -19.94 10.68
N ASN A 228 0.80 -18.74 11.03
CA ASN A 228 1.55 -17.52 10.76
C ASN A 228 2.19 -17.00 12.06
N PRO A 229 3.52 -16.91 12.18
CA PRO A 229 4.54 -17.05 11.11
C PRO A 229 4.84 -18.53 10.74
N VAL A 230 5.44 -18.70 9.55
CA VAL A 230 5.93 -19.98 9.04
C VAL A 230 7.46 -20.02 9.05
N SER A 231 8.05 -21.21 8.90
CA SER A 231 9.49 -21.35 8.78
C SER A 231 10.01 -20.90 7.41
N CYS A 232 11.23 -20.41 7.38
CA CYS A 232 11.84 -19.80 6.20
C CYS A 232 12.27 -20.82 5.11
N ASP A 233 12.21 -22.13 5.40
CA ASP A 233 12.44 -23.21 4.43
C ASP A 233 11.23 -23.48 3.51
N ILE A 234 10.06 -22.90 3.83
CA ILE A 234 8.88 -22.97 2.97
C ILE A 234 9.07 -22.01 1.78
N ALA A 235 8.71 -22.46 0.58
CA ALA A 235 8.73 -21.59 -0.58
C ALA A 235 7.40 -20.82 -0.71
N SER A 236 7.49 -19.52 -1.00
CA SER A 236 6.35 -18.61 -1.19
C SER A 236 6.63 -17.59 -2.29
N ALA A 237 5.57 -17.03 -2.86
CA ALA A 237 5.68 -15.94 -3.82
C ALA A 237 6.09 -14.61 -3.15
N LEU A 238 6.39 -13.61 -3.99
CA LEU A 238 6.64 -12.23 -3.58
C LEU A 238 5.66 -11.29 -4.29
N TYR A 239 5.42 -10.11 -3.71
CA TYR A 239 4.74 -9.02 -4.40
C TYR A 239 5.76 -8.04 -4.96
N CYS A 240 5.50 -7.54 -6.16
CA CYS A 240 6.35 -6.62 -6.90
C CYS A 240 5.59 -5.34 -7.21
N PHE A 241 6.17 -4.19 -6.87
CA PHE A 241 5.60 -2.86 -7.02
C PHE A 241 6.48 -2.00 -7.94
N GLU A 242 5.90 -1.44 -9.02
CA GLU A 242 6.65 -0.59 -9.95
C GLU A 242 7.04 0.75 -9.28
N SER A 243 8.30 1.12 -9.45
CA SER A 243 8.89 2.42 -9.10
C SER A 243 9.22 3.22 -10.37
N PRO A 244 9.38 4.53 -10.31
CA PRO A 244 9.74 5.39 -11.45
C PRO A 244 11.05 5.03 -12.12
#